data_14f5a0114a8c59701d3e1ded76b1e9cc
#
_entry.id   14f5a0114a8c59701d3e1ded76b1e9cc
#
_cell.length_a   1.000
_cell.length_b   1.000
_cell.length_c   1.000
_cell.angle_alpha   90.00
_cell.angle_beta   90.00
_cell.angle_gamma   90.00
#
_symmetry.space_group_name_H-M   'P 1'
#
loop_
_entity.id
_entity.type
_entity.pdbx_description
1 polymer ?
#
loop_
_entity_poly.entity_id
_entity_poly.type
_entity_poly.pdbx_seq_one_letter_code
_entity_poly.pdbx_strand_id
1 'polypeptide(L)'
;MTEMKAPMAEIRPHTDTCHGHTRTDNYAWLRDDNWQKVMHDPDVLDDAIRAYLEAENAYTETVMAPAQSDVQTLFAEMKARVNEDDASVPMDDGPWAYYRRYRDGGQHPIFCREPQGGGAEQVMLDGDAEAEGQAYFKIGAFDQSPDHKLCAYAVDLNGSEIYAIRFRDLASGEELDDVIENANGGLAWAPDGRTVLYTVLDDNHRPHAVRRHVLGTDPADDPWVYKEPDAGFF
;
A
#
# COMPACT_ATOMS: atom_id res chain seq x y z
N MET A 1 -32.27 15.52 24.87
CA MET A 1 -31.44 14.88 23.84
C MET A 1 -31.84 13.40 23.79
N THR A 2 -32.35 12.92 22.69
CA THR A 2 -32.71 11.50 22.54
C THR A 2 -31.41 10.72 22.55
N GLU A 3 -31.28 9.83 23.55
CA GLU A 3 -30.10 8.95 23.63
C GLU A 3 -30.06 8.07 22.35
N MET A 4 -29.06 8.25 21.50
CA MET A 4 -28.88 7.44 20.31
C MET A 4 -28.46 6.05 20.77
N LYS A 5 -29.21 5.03 20.41
CA LYS A 5 -28.89 3.63 20.72
C LYS A 5 -27.83 3.12 19.72
N ALA A 6 -26.88 2.35 20.24
CA ALA A 6 -25.95 1.62 19.38
C ALA A 6 -26.71 0.73 18.39
N PRO A 7 -26.27 0.64 17.14
CA PRO A 7 -26.81 -0.31 16.19
C PRO A 7 -26.66 -1.73 16.72
N MET A 8 -27.58 -2.60 16.31
CA MET A 8 -27.54 -4.01 16.67
C MET A 8 -27.56 -4.84 15.39
N ALA A 9 -26.53 -5.64 15.17
CA ALA A 9 -26.52 -6.57 14.06
C ALA A 9 -27.66 -7.59 14.20
N GLU A 10 -28.28 -7.92 13.09
CA GLU A 10 -29.33 -8.94 13.05
C GLU A 10 -28.74 -10.31 13.40
N ILE A 11 -29.45 -11.07 14.24
CA ILE A 11 -29.09 -12.44 14.56
C ILE A 11 -29.52 -13.36 13.40
N ARG A 12 -28.53 -13.90 12.66
CA ARG A 12 -28.69 -14.86 11.57
C ARG A 12 -27.84 -16.09 11.88
N PRO A 13 -28.36 -17.08 12.62
CA PRO A 13 -27.56 -18.22 13.05
C PRO A 13 -26.98 -19.01 11.89
N HIS A 14 -25.66 -19.17 11.86
CA HIS A 14 -24.92 -20.04 10.97
C HIS A 14 -24.22 -21.11 11.79
N THR A 15 -24.37 -22.39 11.45
CA THR A 15 -23.77 -23.50 12.19
C THR A 15 -22.76 -24.22 11.32
N ASP A 16 -21.53 -24.35 11.81
CA ASP A 16 -20.48 -25.14 11.18
C ASP A 16 -19.97 -26.22 12.13
N THR A 17 -19.34 -27.26 11.55
CA THR A 17 -18.70 -28.34 12.32
C THR A 17 -17.28 -28.54 11.81
N CYS A 18 -16.30 -28.35 12.71
CA CYS A 18 -14.89 -28.53 12.41
C CYS A 18 -14.26 -29.43 13.48
N HIS A 19 -13.49 -30.43 13.07
CA HIS A 19 -12.84 -31.41 13.96
C HIS A 19 -13.79 -32.08 15.00
N GLY A 20 -15.04 -32.32 14.61
CA GLY A 20 -16.05 -32.92 15.48
C GLY A 20 -16.71 -31.95 16.48
N HIS A 21 -16.36 -30.69 16.46
CA HIS A 21 -16.97 -29.62 17.26
C HIS A 21 -17.93 -28.79 16.43
N THR A 22 -19.16 -28.69 16.88
CA THR A 22 -20.19 -27.85 16.25
C THR A 22 -20.27 -26.51 16.98
N ARG A 23 -20.23 -25.41 16.22
CA ARG A 23 -20.44 -24.06 16.75
C ARG A 23 -21.51 -23.35 15.95
N THR A 24 -22.22 -22.45 16.60
CA THR A 24 -23.17 -21.54 15.96
C THR A 24 -22.67 -20.12 16.09
N ASP A 25 -22.54 -19.44 14.96
CA ASP A 25 -22.18 -18.03 14.87
C ASP A 25 -23.41 -17.24 14.37
N ASN A 26 -23.89 -16.33 15.17
CA ASN A 26 -25.06 -15.50 14.86
C ASN A 26 -24.73 -14.35 13.88
N TYR A 27 -23.46 -14.08 13.67
CA TYR A 27 -22.98 -12.92 12.95
C TYR A 27 -22.04 -13.29 11.78
N ALA A 28 -21.99 -14.56 11.40
CA ALA A 28 -21.18 -15.04 10.27
C ALA A 28 -21.49 -14.28 8.97
N TRP A 29 -22.72 -13.78 8.82
CA TRP A 29 -23.17 -12.99 7.67
C TRP A 29 -22.48 -11.64 7.51
N LEU A 30 -21.81 -11.11 8.56
CA LEU A 30 -21.02 -9.89 8.48
C LEU A 30 -19.69 -10.07 7.72
N ARG A 31 -19.34 -11.32 7.44
CA ARG A 31 -18.29 -11.64 6.49
C ARG A 31 -18.91 -11.85 5.12
N ASP A 32 -18.63 -10.97 4.18
CA ASP A 32 -19.09 -11.13 2.80
C ASP A 32 -18.46 -12.40 2.18
N ASP A 33 -19.27 -13.26 1.58
CA ASP A 33 -18.77 -14.44 0.86
C ASP A 33 -17.92 -14.05 -0.35
N ASN A 34 -18.11 -12.83 -0.84
CA ASN A 34 -17.42 -12.24 -1.97
C ASN A 34 -16.24 -11.35 -1.55
N TRP A 35 -15.74 -11.52 -0.32
CA TRP A 35 -14.76 -10.63 0.31
C TRP A 35 -13.49 -10.38 -0.53
N GLN A 36 -13.02 -11.39 -1.32
CA GLN A 36 -11.86 -11.21 -2.20
C GLN A 36 -12.14 -10.16 -3.29
N LYS A 37 -13.34 -10.14 -3.87
CA LYS A 37 -13.70 -9.10 -4.84
C LYS A 37 -13.88 -7.75 -4.17
N VAL A 38 -14.45 -7.73 -2.95
CA VAL A 38 -14.61 -6.50 -2.16
C VAL A 38 -13.26 -5.83 -1.87
N MET A 39 -12.18 -6.61 -1.70
CA MET A 39 -10.82 -6.06 -1.52
C MET A 39 -10.32 -5.27 -2.73
N HIS A 40 -10.75 -5.66 -3.94
CA HIS A 40 -10.38 -4.96 -5.18
C HIS A 40 -11.36 -3.85 -5.54
N ASP A 41 -12.63 -4.05 -5.21
CA ASP A 41 -13.75 -3.16 -5.52
C ASP A 41 -14.73 -3.12 -4.33
N PRO A 42 -14.59 -2.13 -3.43
CA PRO A 42 -15.48 -2.00 -2.27
C PRO A 42 -16.97 -1.80 -2.64
N ASP A 43 -17.27 -1.40 -3.87
CA ASP A 43 -18.67 -1.16 -4.29
C ASP A 43 -19.47 -2.44 -4.42
N VAL A 44 -18.82 -3.61 -4.52
CA VAL A 44 -19.50 -4.91 -4.59
C VAL A 44 -19.80 -5.52 -3.22
N LEU A 45 -19.55 -4.82 -2.10
CA LEU A 45 -19.90 -5.26 -0.75
C LEU A 45 -21.40 -5.47 -0.64
N ASP A 46 -21.83 -6.57 0.02
CA ASP A 46 -23.25 -6.85 0.32
C ASP A 46 -23.95 -5.66 0.96
N ASP A 47 -25.14 -5.31 0.45
CA ASP A 47 -25.89 -4.12 0.88
C ASP A 47 -26.27 -4.15 2.36
N ALA A 48 -26.55 -5.33 2.93
CA ALA A 48 -26.92 -5.45 4.35
C ALA A 48 -25.70 -5.25 5.26
N ILE A 49 -24.52 -5.72 4.84
CA ILE A 49 -23.25 -5.47 5.54
C ILE A 49 -22.93 -3.99 5.47
N ARG A 50 -23.00 -3.39 4.29
CA ARG A 50 -22.76 -1.94 4.10
C ARG A 50 -23.68 -1.10 4.99
N ALA A 51 -24.97 -1.35 4.97
CA ALA A 51 -25.93 -0.62 5.78
C ALA A 51 -25.65 -0.72 7.28
N TYR A 52 -25.21 -1.89 7.77
CA TYR A 52 -24.83 -2.05 9.16
C TYR A 52 -23.56 -1.26 9.50
N LEU A 53 -22.53 -1.32 8.66
CA LEU A 53 -21.28 -0.57 8.87
C LEU A 53 -21.51 0.96 8.85
N GLU A 54 -22.36 1.45 7.94
CA GLU A 54 -22.72 2.87 7.88
C GLU A 54 -23.49 3.31 9.14
N ALA A 55 -24.37 2.48 9.68
CA ALA A 55 -25.07 2.73 10.91
C ALA A 55 -24.11 2.80 12.12
N GLU A 56 -23.12 1.91 12.20
CA GLU A 56 -22.07 1.93 13.24
C GLU A 56 -21.20 3.19 13.13
N ASN A 57 -20.83 3.59 11.92
CA ASN A 57 -20.07 4.81 11.68
C ASN A 57 -20.85 6.06 12.14
N ALA A 58 -22.12 6.17 11.76
CA ALA A 58 -22.99 7.28 12.16
C ALA A 58 -23.18 7.34 13.70
N TYR A 59 -23.31 6.18 14.35
CA TYR A 59 -23.34 6.10 15.81
C TYR A 59 -22.02 6.58 16.42
N THR A 60 -20.89 6.10 15.92
CA THR A 60 -19.56 6.50 16.39
C THR A 60 -19.34 8.01 16.25
N GLU A 61 -19.67 8.58 15.09
CA GLU A 61 -19.57 10.02 14.86
C GLU A 61 -20.37 10.82 15.90
N THR A 62 -21.60 10.39 16.19
CA THR A 62 -22.46 11.07 17.18
C THR A 62 -21.92 10.96 18.59
N VAL A 63 -21.44 9.78 19.00
CA VAL A 63 -20.88 9.55 20.34
C VAL A 63 -19.57 10.32 20.52
N MET A 64 -18.75 10.39 19.49
CA MET A 64 -17.44 11.06 19.51
C MET A 64 -17.52 12.58 19.29
N ALA A 65 -18.64 13.10 18.77
CA ALA A 65 -18.80 14.52 18.48
C ALA A 65 -18.43 15.46 19.66
N PRO A 66 -18.81 15.17 20.93
CA PRO A 66 -18.42 16.03 22.06
C PRO A 66 -16.90 16.08 22.31
N ALA A 67 -16.16 15.05 21.93
CA ALA A 67 -14.71 14.97 22.11
C ALA A 67 -13.91 15.57 20.93
N GLN A 68 -14.58 16.01 19.86
CA GLN A 68 -13.91 16.43 18.64
C GLN A 68 -12.95 17.61 18.83
N SER A 69 -13.29 18.56 19.71
CA SER A 69 -12.39 19.68 20.03
C SER A 69 -11.10 19.21 20.72
N ASP A 70 -11.20 18.22 21.60
CA ASP A 70 -10.05 17.66 22.30
C ASP A 70 -9.18 16.85 21.34
N VAL A 71 -9.80 16.09 20.42
CA VAL A 71 -9.09 15.38 19.34
C VAL A 71 -8.29 16.35 18.49
N GLN A 72 -8.88 17.49 18.07
CA GLN A 72 -8.17 18.49 17.27
C GLN A 72 -7.02 19.14 18.04
N THR A 73 -7.22 19.42 19.33
CA THR A 73 -6.19 20.00 20.19
C THR A 73 -5.00 19.03 20.34
N LEU A 74 -5.28 17.77 20.68
CA LEU A 74 -4.27 16.74 20.86
C LEU A 74 -3.53 16.44 19.54
N PHE A 75 -4.26 16.40 18.42
CA PHE A 75 -3.65 16.21 17.10
C PHE A 75 -2.67 17.35 16.78
N ALA A 76 -3.07 18.61 16.99
CA ALA A 76 -2.20 19.75 16.77
C ALA A 76 -0.96 19.74 17.67
N GLU A 77 -1.11 19.37 18.95
CA GLU A 77 0.01 19.22 19.88
C GLU A 77 0.97 18.09 19.47
N MET A 78 0.45 16.94 19.02
CA MET A 78 1.26 15.80 18.57
C MET A 78 2.01 16.16 17.29
N LYS A 79 1.31 16.76 16.32
CA LYS A 79 1.89 17.21 15.05
C LYS A 79 3.02 18.21 15.26
N ALA A 80 2.83 19.19 16.15
CA ALA A 80 3.84 20.20 16.46
C ALA A 80 5.14 19.65 17.08
N ARG A 81 5.15 18.39 17.52
CA ARG A 81 6.36 17.72 18.04
C ARG A 81 7.13 16.96 16.96
N VAL A 82 6.57 16.80 15.78
CA VAL A 82 7.20 16.16 14.65
C VAL A 82 7.96 17.22 13.86
N ASN A 83 9.23 16.95 13.55
CA ASN A 83 9.94 17.75 12.56
C ASN A 83 9.49 17.29 11.17
N GLU A 84 8.68 18.11 10.49
CA GLU A 84 8.14 17.75 9.16
C GLU A 84 9.21 17.87 8.06
N ASP A 85 10.15 18.82 8.21
CA ASP A 85 11.30 18.96 7.31
C ASP A 85 12.44 18.04 7.80
N ASP A 86 12.28 16.74 7.57
CA ASP A 86 13.22 15.71 8.01
C ASP A 86 13.83 14.95 6.81
N ALA A 87 15.03 14.47 7.00
CA ALA A 87 15.75 13.69 6.01
C ALA A 87 16.45 12.49 6.63
N SER A 88 16.48 11.38 5.90
CA SER A 88 17.31 10.25 6.28
C SER A 88 18.80 10.57 6.09
N VAL A 89 19.66 9.86 6.84
CA VAL A 89 21.11 9.93 6.58
C VAL A 89 21.37 9.41 5.17
N PRO A 90 22.16 10.14 4.34
CA PRO A 90 22.55 9.66 3.04
C PRO A 90 23.32 8.34 3.12
N MET A 91 23.00 7.39 2.25
CA MET A 91 23.66 6.10 2.13
C MET A 91 24.44 6.04 0.83
N ASP A 92 25.75 5.82 0.93
CA ASP A 92 26.63 5.71 -0.22
C ASP A 92 26.38 4.39 -0.97
N ASP A 93 26.18 4.52 -2.29
CA ASP A 93 26.10 3.40 -3.21
C ASP A 93 26.69 3.80 -4.57
N GLY A 94 27.82 3.20 -4.94
CA GLY A 94 28.58 3.54 -6.14
C GLY A 94 28.98 5.03 -6.17
N PRO A 95 28.66 5.78 -7.24
CA PRO A 95 29.03 7.20 -7.34
C PRO A 95 28.05 8.15 -6.62
N TRP A 96 27.03 7.62 -5.97
CA TRP A 96 25.92 8.39 -5.41
C TRP A 96 25.75 8.16 -3.91
N ALA A 97 25.20 9.15 -3.22
CA ALA A 97 24.64 9.06 -1.87
C ALA A 97 23.11 9.20 -1.98
N TYR A 98 22.37 8.19 -1.54
CA TYR A 98 20.92 8.12 -1.63
C TYR A 98 20.29 8.44 -0.30
N TYR A 99 19.20 9.23 -0.33
CA TYR A 99 18.43 9.58 0.86
C TYR A 99 17.00 9.89 0.50
N ARG A 100 16.14 9.92 1.49
CA ARG A 100 14.80 10.45 1.39
C ARG A 100 14.64 11.63 2.32
N ARG A 101 13.87 12.59 1.91
CA ARG A 101 13.47 13.73 2.73
C ARG A 101 11.98 13.98 2.60
N TYR A 102 11.46 14.75 3.52
CA TYR A 102 10.09 15.24 3.49
C TYR A 102 10.14 16.76 3.34
N ARG A 103 9.03 17.35 2.93
CA ARG A 103 8.85 18.80 2.93
C ARG A 103 7.84 19.20 4.00
N ASP A 104 7.93 20.41 4.48
CA ASP A 104 6.95 20.98 5.41
C ASP A 104 5.56 20.94 4.76
N GLY A 105 4.59 20.37 5.48
CA GLY A 105 3.23 20.12 4.99
C GLY A 105 3.07 18.99 3.98
N GLY A 106 4.16 18.33 3.53
CA GLY A 106 4.11 17.15 2.67
C GLY A 106 3.67 15.91 3.43
N GLN A 107 3.15 14.91 2.71
CA GLN A 107 2.70 13.66 3.30
C GLN A 107 3.52 12.46 2.81
N HIS A 108 4.21 12.61 1.68
CA HIS A 108 4.94 11.54 1.03
C HIS A 108 6.44 11.86 0.96
N PRO A 109 7.31 10.81 0.98
CA PRO A 109 8.74 11.01 0.87
C PRO A 109 9.12 11.49 -0.53
N ILE A 110 10.19 12.29 -0.58
CA ILE A 110 10.92 12.65 -1.79
C ILE A 110 12.19 11.83 -1.78
N PHE A 111 12.38 10.96 -2.77
CA PHE A 111 13.58 10.15 -2.94
C PHE A 111 14.60 10.92 -3.74
N CYS A 112 15.77 11.09 -3.15
CA CYS A 112 16.83 11.93 -3.67
C CYS A 112 18.15 11.18 -3.75
N ARG A 113 19.05 11.69 -4.58
CA ARG A 113 20.47 11.32 -4.57
C ARG A 113 21.34 12.54 -4.83
N GLU A 114 22.58 12.47 -4.39
CA GLU A 114 23.61 13.44 -4.72
C GLU A 114 24.92 12.73 -5.07
N PRO A 115 25.84 13.35 -5.82
CA PRO A 115 27.16 12.76 -6.06
C PRO A 115 27.89 12.48 -4.74
N GLN A 116 28.52 11.31 -4.62
CA GLN A 116 29.33 10.98 -3.44
C GLN A 116 30.41 12.05 -3.22
N GLY A 117 30.47 12.58 -2.00
CA GLY A 117 31.36 13.70 -1.68
C GLY A 117 30.75 15.09 -1.86
N GLY A 118 29.46 15.16 -2.18
CA GLY A 118 28.66 16.38 -2.29
C GLY A 118 28.48 16.87 -3.72
N GLY A 119 27.38 17.55 -3.95
CA GLY A 119 27.01 18.09 -5.27
C GLY A 119 25.57 18.54 -5.30
N ALA A 120 25.02 18.73 -6.51
CA ALA A 120 23.63 19.09 -6.67
C ALA A 120 22.72 17.87 -6.41
N GLU A 121 21.70 18.08 -5.59
CA GLU A 121 20.62 17.10 -5.38
C GLU A 121 19.94 16.79 -6.71
N GLN A 122 19.68 15.51 -6.94
CA GLN A 122 18.75 15.03 -7.96
C GLN A 122 17.55 14.37 -7.27
N VAL A 123 16.36 14.90 -7.51
CA VAL A 123 15.11 14.24 -7.14
C VAL A 123 14.86 13.11 -8.12
N MET A 124 14.70 11.89 -7.60
CA MET A 124 14.41 10.69 -8.38
C MET A 124 12.89 10.42 -8.44
N LEU A 125 12.21 10.63 -7.30
CA LEU A 125 10.75 10.50 -7.19
C LEU A 125 10.25 11.47 -6.13
N ASP A 126 9.28 12.28 -6.48
CA ASP A 126 8.58 13.17 -5.56
C ASP A 126 7.20 12.59 -5.25
N GLY A 127 7.08 11.97 -4.07
CA GLY A 127 5.85 11.29 -3.68
C GLY A 127 4.63 12.20 -3.56
N ASP A 128 4.83 13.47 -3.16
CA ASP A 128 3.71 14.43 -3.11
C ASP A 128 3.26 14.85 -4.51
N ALA A 129 4.19 14.96 -5.47
CA ALA A 129 3.85 15.26 -6.86
C ALA A 129 3.11 14.08 -7.52
N GLU A 130 3.55 12.84 -7.25
CA GLU A 130 2.87 11.63 -7.75
C GLU A 130 1.46 11.44 -7.13
N ALA A 131 1.26 11.90 -5.90
CA ALA A 131 -0.02 11.85 -5.21
C ALA A 131 -1.04 12.89 -5.71
N GLU A 132 -0.60 13.89 -6.48
CA GLU A 132 -1.49 14.97 -6.91
C GLU A 132 -2.66 14.44 -7.76
N GLY A 133 -3.88 14.78 -7.34
CA GLY A 133 -5.11 14.34 -8.01
C GLY A 133 -5.55 12.90 -7.70
N GLN A 134 -4.81 12.15 -6.86
CA GLN A 134 -5.19 10.82 -6.43
C GLN A 134 -6.10 10.89 -5.19
N ALA A 135 -7.13 10.03 -5.15
CA ALA A 135 -7.98 9.90 -3.97
C ALA A 135 -7.25 9.19 -2.81
N TYR A 136 -6.33 8.30 -3.15
CA TYR A 136 -5.42 7.61 -2.26
C TYR A 136 -4.08 7.41 -2.96
N PHE A 137 -2.98 7.49 -2.19
CA PHE A 137 -1.64 7.24 -2.72
C PHE A 137 -0.72 6.70 -1.64
N LYS A 138 -0.03 5.61 -1.94
CA LYS A 138 0.98 5.01 -1.05
C LYS A 138 2.13 4.46 -1.88
N ILE A 139 3.36 4.81 -1.51
CA ILE A 139 4.57 4.17 -2.04
C ILE A 139 4.89 2.97 -1.16
N GLY A 140 4.88 1.77 -1.73
CA GLY A 140 5.19 0.51 -1.02
C GLY A 140 6.67 0.19 -1.04
N ALA A 141 7.34 0.45 -2.15
CA ALA A 141 8.79 0.26 -2.32
C ALA A 141 9.37 1.29 -3.28
N PHE A 142 10.64 1.55 -3.12
CA PHE A 142 11.47 2.32 -4.04
C PHE A 142 12.88 1.72 -4.04
N ASP A 143 13.45 1.48 -5.21
CA ASP A 143 14.80 0.96 -5.34
C ASP A 143 15.45 1.45 -6.65
N GLN A 144 16.75 1.72 -6.63
CA GLN A 144 17.51 2.12 -7.81
C GLN A 144 18.15 0.90 -8.49
N SER A 145 18.30 0.98 -9.83
CA SER A 145 19.04 -0.05 -10.56
C SER A 145 20.52 -0.06 -10.19
N PRO A 146 21.21 -1.22 -10.24
CA PRO A 146 22.63 -1.33 -9.88
C PRO A 146 23.58 -0.47 -10.73
N ASP A 147 23.15 -0.07 -11.93
CA ASP A 147 23.89 0.86 -12.80
C ASP A 147 23.52 2.33 -12.58
N HIS A 148 22.64 2.61 -11.59
CA HIS A 148 22.19 3.94 -11.18
C HIS A 148 21.45 4.76 -12.26
N LYS A 149 20.93 4.11 -13.31
CA LYS A 149 20.23 4.80 -14.40
C LYS A 149 18.74 4.83 -14.26
N LEU A 150 18.15 3.81 -13.64
CA LEU A 150 16.73 3.65 -13.45
C LEU A 150 16.36 3.62 -11.97
N CYS A 151 15.12 3.87 -11.67
CA CYS A 151 14.51 3.43 -10.42
C CYS A 151 13.23 2.64 -10.71
N ALA A 152 12.91 1.72 -9.80
CA ALA A 152 11.64 1.03 -9.73
C ALA A 152 10.91 1.44 -8.45
N TYR A 153 9.62 1.65 -8.54
CA TYR A 153 8.82 2.00 -7.38
C TYR A 153 7.41 1.38 -7.47
N ALA A 154 6.89 0.99 -6.32
CA ALA A 154 5.59 0.35 -6.22
C ALA A 154 4.57 1.32 -5.62
N VAL A 155 3.42 1.49 -6.27
CA VAL A 155 2.36 2.39 -5.82
C VAL A 155 1.04 1.66 -5.65
N ASP A 156 0.31 2.01 -4.57
CA ASP A 156 -1.07 1.63 -4.33
C ASP A 156 -1.93 2.90 -4.41
N LEU A 157 -2.93 2.89 -5.30
CA LEU A 157 -3.83 4.01 -5.54
C LEU A 157 -5.23 3.81 -4.94
N ASN A 158 -5.47 2.66 -4.28
CA ASN A 158 -6.79 2.26 -3.79
C ASN A 158 -6.84 2.00 -2.27
N GLY A 159 -5.69 1.87 -1.60
CA GLY A 159 -5.62 1.45 -0.20
C GLY A 159 -5.80 -0.06 -0.01
N SER A 160 -5.66 -0.84 -1.09
CA SER A 160 -5.82 -2.29 -1.09
C SER A 160 -4.55 -3.05 -0.72
N GLU A 161 -3.39 -2.37 -0.66
CA GLU A 161 -2.06 -2.97 -0.54
C GLU A 161 -1.69 -3.90 -1.73
N ILE A 162 -2.40 -3.72 -2.85
CA ILE A 162 -2.05 -4.29 -4.15
C ILE A 162 -1.38 -3.18 -4.94
N TYR A 163 -0.16 -3.42 -5.38
CA TYR A 163 0.70 -2.40 -5.95
C TYR A 163 0.89 -2.59 -7.45
N ALA A 164 1.05 -1.45 -8.14
CA ALA A 164 1.62 -1.40 -9.49
C ALA A 164 3.10 -1.01 -9.37
N ILE A 165 4.00 -1.79 -9.95
CA ILE A 165 5.43 -1.45 -10.03
C ILE A 165 5.67 -0.69 -11.33
N ARG A 166 6.30 0.47 -11.23
CA ARG A 166 6.64 1.38 -12.32
C ARG A 166 8.14 1.61 -12.36
N PHE A 167 8.62 2.05 -13.50
CA PHE A 167 10.03 2.27 -13.77
C PHE A 167 10.26 3.65 -14.36
N ARG A 168 11.30 4.35 -13.90
CA ARG A 168 11.64 5.69 -14.37
C ARG A 168 13.12 5.77 -14.76
N ASP A 169 13.40 6.41 -15.89
CA ASP A 169 14.75 6.80 -16.28
C ASP A 169 15.20 8.03 -15.49
N LEU A 170 16.31 7.91 -14.77
CA LEU A 170 16.78 8.96 -13.86
C LEU A 170 17.51 10.11 -14.58
N ALA A 171 17.86 9.94 -15.86
CA ALA A 171 18.48 11.02 -16.64
C ALA A 171 17.43 11.93 -17.29
N SER A 172 16.37 11.36 -17.85
CA SER A 172 15.28 12.10 -18.47
C SER A 172 14.17 12.47 -17.49
N GLY A 173 13.97 11.66 -16.42
CA GLY A 173 12.82 11.76 -15.53
C GLY A 173 11.55 11.12 -16.10
N GLU A 174 11.63 10.46 -17.27
CA GLU A 174 10.49 9.88 -17.94
C GLU A 174 10.18 8.46 -17.42
N GLU A 175 8.88 8.13 -17.34
CA GLU A 175 8.42 6.77 -17.05
C GLU A 175 8.69 5.86 -18.26
N LEU A 176 9.05 4.61 -17.97
CA LEU A 176 9.08 3.53 -18.96
C LEU A 176 7.66 3.01 -19.22
N ASP A 177 7.46 2.37 -20.35
CA ASP A 177 6.16 1.76 -20.71
C ASP A 177 5.85 0.50 -19.86
N ASP A 178 6.86 -0.08 -19.22
CA ASP A 178 6.73 -1.27 -18.38
C ASP A 178 5.95 -0.94 -17.09
N VAL A 179 4.84 -1.65 -16.86
CA VAL A 179 4.05 -1.57 -15.62
C VAL A 179 3.68 -2.98 -15.18
N ILE A 180 4.08 -3.36 -13.98
CA ILE A 180 3.74 -4.65 -13.39
C ILE A 180 2.58 -4.46 -12.42
N GLU A 181 1.40 -4.91 -12.79
CA GLU A 181 0.20 -4.84 -11.96
C GLU A 181 0.12 -6.02 -10.96
N ASN A 182 -0.71 -5.85 -9.94
CA ASN A 182 -1.03 -6.88 -8.94
C ASN A 182 0.18 -7.45 -8.18
N ALA A 183 1.17 -6.62 -7.91
CA ALA A 183 2.32 -6.98 -7.10
C ALA A 183 2.08 -6.75 -5.59
N ASN A 184 2.91 -7.35 -4.74
CA ASN A 184 2.90 -7.13 -3.29
C ASN A 184 3.76 -5.91 -2.84
N GLY A 185 4.24 -5.10 -3.77
CA GLY A 185 5.11 -3.98 -3.45
C GLY A 185 6.57 -4.34 -3.16
N GLY A 186 6.92 -5.60 -2.96
CA GLY A 186 8.31 -6.07 -2.83
C GLY A 186 8.96 -6.26 -4.19
N LEU A 187 10.14 -5.68 -4.39
CA LEU A 187 10.92 -5.82 -5.61
C LEU A 187 12.44 -5.88 -5.31
N ALA A 188 13.20 -6.44 -6.23
CA ALA A 188 14.65 -6.45 -6.18
C ALA A 188 15.25 -6.47 -7.58
N TRP A 189 16.23 -5.61 -7.84
CA TRP A 189 16.96 -5.60 -9.08
C TRP A 189 17.96 -6.75 -9.18
N ALA A 190 18.06 -7.35 -10.35
CA ALA A 190 19.20 -8.20 -10.69
C ALA A 190 20.42 -7.34 -11.08
N PRO A 191 21.65 -7.88 -11.00
CA PRO A 191 22.88 -7.12 -11.29
C PRO A 191 22.99 -6.57 -12.72
N ASP A 192 22.16 -7.06 -13.65
CA ASP A 192 22.14 -6.61 -15.05
C ASP A 192 21.46 -5.24 -15.26
N GLY A 193 20.80 -4.68 -14.21
CA GLY A 193 20.10 -3.40 -14.26
C GLY A 193 18.87 -3.37 -15.18
N ARG A 194 18.38 -4.54 -15.62
CA ARG A 194 17.25 -4.71 -16.53
C ARG A 194 16.22 -5.73 -16.05
N THR A 195 16.62 -6.59 -15.16
CA THR A 195 15.77 -7.65 -14.61
C THR A 195 15.35 -7.29 -13.20
N VAL A 196 14.05 -7.45 -12.90
CA VAL A 196 13.47 -7.24 -11.58
C VAL A 196 12.77 -8.51 -11.12
N LEU A 197 13.04 -8.91 -9.89
CA LEU A 197 12.26 -9.91 -9.17
C LEU A 197 11.18 -9.21 -8.36
N TYR A 198 9.98 -9.74 -8.37
CA TYR A 198 8.87 -9.18 -7.61
C TYR A 198 7.96 -10.25 -7.03
N THR A 199 7.30 -9.94 -5.94
CA THR A 199 6.37 -10.84 -5.27
C THR A 199 4.94 -10.62 -5.74
N VAL A 200 4.17 -11.71 -5.81
CA VAL A 200 2.78 -11.75 -6.27
C VAL A 200 1.89 -12.26 -5.16
N LEU A 201 0.73 -11.65 -5.01
CA LEU A 201 -0.31 -12.06 -4.07
C LEU A 201 -1.20 -13.15 -4.68
N ASP A 202 -1.71 -14.05 -3.83
CA ASP A 202 -2.82 -14.94 -4.19
C ASP A 202 -4.17 -14.28 -3.85
N ASP A 203 -5.28 -14.99 -4.17
CA ASP A 203 -6.64 -14.51 -3.93
C ASP A 203 -6.98 -14.26 -2.45
N ASN A 204 -6.14 -14.74 -1.53
CA ASN A 204 -6.25 -14.50 -0.09
C ASN A 204 -5.31 -13.39 0.39
N HIS A 205 -4.74 -12.60 -0.54
CA HIS A 205 -3.82 -11.52 -0.24
C HIS A 205 -2.52 -11.97 0.43
N ARG A 206 -2.11 -13.22 0.17
CA ARG A 206 -0.89 -13.83 0.69
C ARG A 206 0.21 -13.70 -0.36
N PRO A 207 1.42 -13.21 -0.02
CA PRO A 207 2.56 -13.25 -0.92
C PRO A 207 3.01 -14.72 -1.08
N HIS A 208 2.67 -15.32 -2.22
CA HIS A 208 2.85 -16.75 -2.44
C HIS A 208 3.84 -17.10 -3.55
N ALA A 209 4.27 -16.12 -4.33
CA ALA A 209 5.13 -16.40 -5.47
C ALA A 209 6.06 -15.25 -5.81
N VAL A 210 7.16 -15.59 -6.50
CA VAL A 210 8.12 -14.64 -7.09
C VAL A 210 8.12 -14.82 -8.59
N ARG A 211 7.99 -13.71 -9.32
CA ARG A 211 8.15 -13.65 -10.78
C ARG A 211 9.38 -12.81 -11.16
N ARG A 212 9.79 -12.93 -12.38
CA ARG A 212 10.94 -12.20 -12.95
C ARG A 212 10.48 -11.43 -14.19
N HIS A 213 10.62 -10.11 -14.13
CA HIS A 213 10.40 -9.22 -15.26
C HIS A 213 11.70 -8.80 -15.89
N VAL A 214 11.73 -8.70 -17.22
CA VAL A 214 12.84 -8.11 -17.97
C VAL A 214 12.30 -6.89 -18.71
N LEU A 215 12.83 -5.70 -18.40
CA LEU A 215 12.38 -4.45 -19.00
C LEU A 215 12.30 -4.51 -20.52
N GLY A 216 11.18 -4.05 -21.07
CA GLY A 216 10.84 -4.09 -22.48
C GLY A 216 10.13 -5.37 -22.92
N THR A 217 9.72 -6.24 -22.00
CA THR A 217 8.88 -7.42 -22.28
C THR A 217 7.48 -7.26 -21.68
N ASP A 218 6.52 -8.07 -22.12
CA ASP A 218 5.17 -8.06 -21.56
C ASP A 218 5.18 -8.73 -20.17
N PRO A 219 4.75 -8.05 -19.09
CA PRO A 219 4.66 -8.64 -17.74
C PRO A 219 3.74 -9.86 -17.65
N ALA A 220 2.79 -10.02 -18.56
CA ALA A 220 1.94 -11.21 -18.65
C ALA A 220 2.75 -12.48 -18.91
N ASP A 221 3.85 -12.37 -19.65
CA ASP A 221 4.74 -13.47 -20.01
C ASP A 221 5.86 -13.74 -18.99
N ASP A 222 5.91 -13.00 -17.89
CA ASP A 222 6.95 -13.14 -16.88
C ASP A 222 6.99 -14.54 -16.28
N PRO A 223 8.16 -15.19 -16.25
CA PRO A 223 8.29 -16.54 -15.71
C PRO A 223 8.21 -16.55 -14.19
N TRP A 224 7.64 -17.62 -13.65
CA TRP A 224 7.72 -17.93 -12.23
C TRP A 224 9.15 -18.33 -11.86
N VAL A 225 9.71 -17.68 -10.85
CA VAL A 225 11.00 -18.07 -10.24
C VAL A 225 10.75 -19.03 -9.09
N TYR A 226 9.73 -18.76 -8.30
CA TYR A 226 9.28 -19.59 -7.19
C TYR A 226 7.76 -19.46 -7.00
N LYS A 227 7.13 -20.54 -6.59
CA LYS A 227 5.73 -20.53 -6.17
C LYS A 227 5.56 -21.46 -4.98
N GLU A 228 5.06 -20.93 -3.85
CA GLU A 228 4.76 -21.69 -2.66
C GLU A 228 3.47 -22.50 -2.85
N PRO A 229 3.54 -23.84 -2.88
CA PRO A 229 2.37 -24.69 -3.10
C PRO A 229 1.52 -24.88 -1.85
N ASP A 230 2.09 -24.71 -0.65
CA ASP A 230 1.40 -24.91 0.61
C ASP A 230 0.76 -23.59 1.09
N ALA A 231 -0.58 -23.57 1.12
CA ALA A 231 -1.34 -22.42 1.58
C ALA A 231 -1.16 -22.09 3.08
N GLY A 232 -0.55 -22.98 3.86
CA GLY A 232 -0.22 -22.76 5.26
C GLY A 232 1.03 -21.92 5.50
N PHE A 233 1.87 -21.69 4.45
CA PHE A 233 3.03 -20.81 4.53
C PHE A 233 2.68 -19.39 4.10
N PHE A 234 3.24 -18.45 4.84
CA PHE A 234 3.02 -17.03 4.67
C PHE A 234 4.36 -16.29 4.58
#